data_41caafe91a72fd876b7996dd16f6843d
#
_entry.id   41caafe91a72fd876b7996dd16f6843d
#
_cell.length_a   1.000
_cell.length_b   1.000
_cell.length_c   1.000
_cell.angle_alpha   90.00
_cell.angle_beta   90.00
_cell.angle_gamma   90.00
#
_symmetry.space_group_name_H-M   'P 1'
#
loop_
_entity.id
_entity.type
_entity.pdbx_description
1 polymer ?
#
loop_
_entity_poly.entity_id
_entity_poly.type
_entity_poly.pdbx_seq_one_letter_code
_entity_poly.pdbx_strand_id
1 'polypeptide(L)'
;SLIMGPCAGGAVYSPAITDFIFMVENSSYMFVTGPDVVKTVTHEDLTASELGGAEMHAKTSGVSHGRFENELELLVNTRRLMGFLPLSNAGQLPIIVCEDPIDRQSETLANIVPENPNMPYDMKHAILEIIDDQEFFEIHADYAKNIIVGFARINGMPIGIVANQPLVLAGCLDCNSSRKAARFVRFCDAFDIPILTLVDVPGFMPGLAQETGGIISHGAKLLFAFAEATIPKVTLITRKAYGGAYDVMASKHLRG
;
A
#
# COMPACT_ATOMS: atom_id res chain seq x y z
N SER A 1 -8.16 0.35 -13.04
CA SER A 1 -8.95 -0.70 -13.71
C SER A 1 -9.86 -1.40 -12.73
N LEU A 2 -11.09 -1.71 -13.16
CA LEU A 2 -12.11 -2.40 -12.37
C LEU A 2 -12.41 -3.74 -13.05
N ILE A 3 -12.14 -4.84 -12.38
CA ILE A 3 -12.32 -6.19 -12.91
C ILE A 3 -13.57 -6.79 -12.24
N MET A 4 -14.63 -6.88 -13.02
CA MET A 4 -15.94 -7.37 -12.55
C MET A 4 -16.31 -8.74 -13.13
N GLY A 5 -15.47 -9.28 -14.01
CA GLY A 5 -15.65 -10.58 -14.66
C GLY A 5 -14.32 -11.19 -15.07
N PRO A 6 -14.34 -12.27 -15.87
CA PRO A 6 -13.14 -12.92 -16.35
C PRO A 6 -12.29 -12.01 -17.24
N CYS A 7 -10.98 -11.95 -16.98
CA CYS A 7 -9.99 -11.26 -17.78
C CYS A 7 -8.80 -12.22 -18.01
N ALA A 8 -8.59 -12.71 -19.22
CA ALA A 8 -7.65 -13.78 -19.48
C ALA A 8 -6.76 -13.52 -20.72
N GLY A 9 -5.61 -14.18 -20.76
CA GLY A 9 -4.68 -14.08 -21.88
C GLY A 9 -4.07 -12.70 -22.01
N GLY A 10 -3.89 -12.24 -23.24
CA GLY A 10 -3.31 -10.91 -23.52
C GLY A 10 -4.11 -9.72 -22.93
N ALA A 11 -5.40 -9.90 -22.66
CA ALA A 11 -6.25 -8.88 -22.08
C ALA A 11 -5.83 -8.45 -20.66
N VAL A 12 -5.13 -9.29 -19.90
CA VAL A 12 -4.68 -8.97 -18.54
C VAL A 12 -3.62 -7.88 -18.49
N TYR A 13 -2.88 -7.68 -19.56
CA TYR A 13 -1.81 -6.67 -19.60
C TYR A 13 -2.36 -5.25 -19.61
N SER A 14 -3.52 -5.02 -20.22
CA SER A 14 -4.16 -3.70 -20.24
C SER A 14 -4.48 -3.19 -18.83
N PRO A 15 -5.21 -3.91 -17.95
CA PRO A 15 -5.36 -3.50 -16.55
C PRO A 15 -4.04 -3.52 -15.77
N ALA A 16 -3.12 -4.44 -16.07
CA ALA A 16 -1.88 -4.59 -15.31
C ALA A 16 -0.93 -3.37 -15.39
N ILE A 17 -1.02 -2.58 -16.45
CA ILE A 17 -0.24 -1.33 -16.60
C ILE A 17 -0.91 -0.12 -15.95
N THR A 18 -2.13 -0.23 -15.42
CA THR A 18 -2.79 0.87 -14.71
C THR A 18 -2.32 0.95 -13.26
N ASP A 19 -2.52 2.12 -12.62
CA ASP A 19 -2.05 2.36 -11.27
C ASP A 19 -2.75 1.52 -10.22
N PHE A 20 -4.08 1.36 -10.35
CA PHE A 20 -4.88 0.57 -9.43
C PHE A 20 -5.75 -0.45 -10.15
N ILE A 21 -5.79 -1.65 -9.61
CA ILE A 21 -6.65 -2.75 -10.06
C ILE A 21 -7.53 -3.15 -8.89
N PHE A 22 -8.85 -3.03 -9.05
CA PHE A 22 -9.83 -3.50 -8.09
C PHE A 22 -10.60 -4.67 -8.67
N MET A 23 -10.85 -5.68 -7.85
CA MET A 23 -11.49 -6.92 -8.27
C MET A 23 -12.73 -7.23 -7.43
N VAL A 24 -13.76 -7.80 -8.06
CA VAL A 24 -14.96 -8.32 -7.38
C VAL A 24 -14.74 -9.78 -7.00
N GLU A 25 -15.06 -10.13 -5.76
CA GLU A 25 -14.98 -11.52 -5.28
C GLU A 25 -15.89 -12.46 -6.06
N ASN A 26 -15.47 -13.71 -6.21
CA ASN A 26 -16.21 -14.81 -6.80
C ASN A 26 -16.66 -14.65 -8.27
N SER A 27 -16.58 -13.46 -8.85
CA SER A 27 -16.99 -13.20 -10.25
C SER A 27 -15.84 -12.80 -11.14
N SER A 28 -14.78 -12.19 -10.60
CA SER A 28 -13.64 -11.71 -11.38
C SER A 28 -12.42 -12.60 -11.25
N TYR A 29 -11.76 -12.81 -12.37
CA TYR A 29 -10.53 -13.61 -12.47
C TYR A 29 -9.55 -12.93 -13.41
N MET A 30 -8.26 -12.98 -13.06
CA MET A 30 -7.17 -12.53 -13.94
C MET A 30 -6.10 -13.61 -14.02
N PHE A 31 -5.80 -14.10 -15.22
CA PHE A 31 -4.68 -15.04 -15.46
C PHE A 31 -4.19 -14.95 -16.89
N VAL A 32 -2.90 -15.14 -17.10
CA VAL A 32 -2.30 -15.18 -18.44
C VAL A 32 -2.81 -16.41 -19.20
N THR A 33 -2.91 -17.54 -18.49
CA THR A 33 -3.33 -18.82 -19.07
C THR A 33 -4.37 -19.45 -18.16
N GLY A 34 -5.49 -19.88 -18.74
CA GLY A 34 -6.63 -20.43 -17.97
C GLY A 34 -6.40 -21.85 -17.44
N PRO A 35 -7.25 -22.31 -16.50
CA PRO A 35 -7.10 -23.58 -15.79
C PRO A 35 -6.94 -24.81 -16.71
N ASP A 36 -7.70 -24.90 -17.80
CA ASP A 36 -7.64 -26.04 -18.72
C ASP A 36 -6.27 -26.20 -19.39
N VAL A 37 -5.65 -25.10 -19.75
CA VAL A 37 -4.30 -25.11 -20.36
C VAL A 37 -3.24 -25.42 -19.30
N VAL A 38 -3.37 -24.85 -18.10
CA VAL A 38 -2.51 -25.17 -16.94
C VAL A 38 -2.56 -26.66 -16.66
N LYS A 39 -3.76 -27.24 -16.57
CA LYS A 39 -3.95 -28.68 -16.37
C LYS A 39 -3.29 -29.53 -17.46
N THR A 40 -3.38 -29.09 -18.72
CA THR A 40 -2.79 -29.82 -19.84
C THR A 40 -1.26 -29.78 -19.86
N VAL A 41 -0.67 -28.61 -19.48
CA VAL A 41 0.78 -28.37 -19.62
C VAL A 41 1.55 -28.71 -18.36
N THR A 42 1.05 -28.31 -17.17
CA THR A 42 1.74 -28.51 -15.87
C THR A 42 1.15 -29.66 -15.04
N HIS A 43 -0.01 -30.20 -15.47
CA HIS A 43 -0.77 -31.22 -14.75
C HIS A 43 -1.30 -30.76 -13.38
N GLU A 44 -1.39 -29.46 -13.16
CA GLU A 44 -2.02 -28.87 -11.99
C GLU A 44 -3.53 -28.75 -12.21
N ASP A 45 -4.33 -29.30 -11.30
CA ASP A 45 -5.80 -29.24 -11.36
C ASP A 45 -6.29 -28.14 -10.43
N LEU A 46 -6.50 -26.95 -10.97
CA LEU A 46 -6.83 -25.73 -10.24
C LEU A 46 -8.14 -25.14 -10.76
N THR A 47 -8.91 -24.58 -9.83
CA THR A 47 -10.07 -23.74 -10.17
C THR A 47 -9.63 -22.36 -10.68
N ALA A 48 -10.51 -21.66 -11.38
CA ALA A 48 -10.24 -20.27 -11.80
C ALA A 48 -9.99 -19.35 -10.60
N SER A 49 -10.65 -19.61 -9.47
CA SER A 49 -10.49 -18.84 -8.24
C SER A 49 -9.10 -19.04 -7.61
N GLU A 50 -8.62 -20.29 -7.55
CA GLU A 50 -7.28 -20.59 -7.04
C GLU A 50 -6.17 -20.05 -7.94
N LEU A 51 -6.36 -20.11 -9.26
CA LEU A 51 -5.37 -19.66 -10.24
C LEU A 51 -5.26 -18.14 -10.35
N GLY A 52 -6.41 -17.43 -10.30
CA GLY A 52 -6.42 -15.99 -10.56
C GLY A 52 -7.61 -15.24 -10.00
N GLY A 53 -8.23 -15.72 -8.92
CA GLY A 53 -9.32 -15.03 -8.25
C GLY A 53 -8.89 -13.78 -7.49
N ALA A 54 -9.86 -12.95 -7.12
CA ALA A 54 -9.64 -11.69 -6.41
C ALA A 54 -8.85 -11.88 -5.10
N GLU A 55 -9.16 -12.93 -4.34
CA GLU A 55 -8.47 -13.23 -3.08
C GLU A 55 -6.98 -13.58 -3.31
N MET A 56 -6.70 -14.45 -4.29
CA MET A 56 -5.32 -14.83 -4.62
C MET A 56 -4.50 -13.61 -5.04
N HIS A 57 -5.07 -12.75 -5.89
CA HIS A 57 -4.38 -11.54 -6.35
C HIS A 57 -4.26 -10.47 -5.26
N ALA A 58 -5.21 -10.36 -4.35
CA ALA A 58 -5.15 -9.40 -3.25
C ALA A 58 -4.20 -9.84 -2.13
N LYS A 59 -4.03 -11.15 -1.88
CA LYS A 59 -3.22 -11.64 -0.74
C LYS A 59 -1.82 -12.11 -1.12
N THR A 60 -1.69 -12.73 -2.31
CA THR A 60 -0.47 -13.47 -2.67
C THR A 60 0.35 -12.75 -3.74
N SER A 61 -0.24 -12.45 -4.89
CA SER A 61 0.51 -11.86 -6.01
C SER A 61 0.67 -10.33 -5.91
N GLY A 62 -0.25 -9.65 -5.20
CA GLY A 62 -0.28 -8.20 -5.11
C GLY A 62 -0.69 -7.51 -6.42
N VAL A 63 -1.32 -8.24 -7.35
CA VAL A 63 -1.85 -7.65 -8.58
C VAL A 63 -3.10 -6.82 -8.29
N SER A 64 -3.99 -7.31 -7.42
CA SER A 64 -5.16 -6.57 -6.98
C SER A 64 -4.83 -5.64 -5.81
N HIS A 65 -5.16 -4.36 -5.96
CA HIS A 65 -4.97 -3.33 -4.95
C HIS A 65 -6.11 -3.26 -3.93
N GLY A 66 -7.25 -3.86 -4.26
CA GLY A 66 -8.42 -4.01 -3.40
C GLY A 66 -9.38 -5.04 -3.96
N ARG A 67 -10.08 -5.76 -3.08
CA ARG A 67 -11.13 -6.72 -3.43
C ARG A 67 -12.42 -6.34 -2.72
N PHE A 68 -13.54 -6.55 -3.37
CA PHE A 68 -14.85 -6.11 -2.92
C PHE A 68 -15.87 -7.22 -3.11
N GLU A 69 -16.86 -7.32 -2.23
CA GLU A 69 -17.85 -8.38 -2.25
C GLU A 69 -18.72 -8.34 -3.52
N ASN A 70 -18.97 -7.14 -4.04
CA ASN A 70 -19.83 -6.94 -5.21
C ASN A 70 -19.44 -5.65 -5.98
N GLU A 71 -20.04 -5.52 -7.17
CA GLU A 71 -19.76 -4.40 -8.08
C GLU A 71 -20.16 -3.03 -7.47
N LEU A 72 -21.24 -3.00 -6.67
CA LEU A 72 -21.69 -1.74 -6.06
C LEU A 72 -20.67 -1.23 -5.05
N GLU A 73 -20.19 -2.09 -4.19
CA GLU A 73 -19.12 -1.77 -3.22
C GLU A 73 -17.85 -1.32 -3.94
N LEU A 74 -17.45 -2.04 -5.00
CA LEU A 74 -16.31 -1.67 -5.82
C LEU A 74 -16.46 -0.27 -6.42
N LEU A 75 -17.64 0.06 -6.97
CA LEU A 75 -17.92 1.39 -7.56
C LEU A 75 -17.92 2.50 -6.50
N VAL A 76 -18.50 2.25 -5.32
CA VAL A 76 -18.48 3.21 -4.20
C VAL A 76 -17.04 3.50 -3.77
N ASN A 77 -16.22 2.46 -3.58
CA ASN A 77 -14.82 2.64 -3.19
C ASN A 77 -13.98 3.27 -4.31
N THR A 78 -14.30 3.02 -5.57
CA THR A 78 -13.67 3.73 -6.70
C THR A 78 -13.97 5.23 -6.63
N ARG A 79 -15.20 5.63 -6.33
CA ARG A 79 -15.54 7.05 -6.14
C ARG A 79 -14.80 7.67 -4.96
N ARG A 80 -14.64 6.94 -3.86
CA ARG A 80 -13.81 7.39 -2.72
C ARG A 80 -12.37 7.62 -3.13
N LEU A 81 -11.75 6.66 -3.85
CA LEU A 81 -10.39 6.83 -4.38
C LEU A 81 -10.27 8.08 -5.25
N MET A 82 -11.21 8.27 -6.19
CA MET A 82 -11.19 9.44 -7.07
C MET A 82 -11.31 10.77 -6.33
N GLY A 83 -11.87 10.77 -5.12
CA GLY A 83 -11.94 11.94 -4.26
C GLY A 83 -10.58 12.41 -3.71
N PHE A 84 -9.56 11.55 -3.70
CA PHE A 84 -8.21 11.91 -3.28
C PHE A 84 -7.31 12.38 -4.43
N LEU A 85 -7.71 12.13 -5.68
CA LEU A 85 -6.86 12.32 -6.84
C LEU A 85 -7.18 13.60 -7.59
N PRO A 86 -6.18 14.32 -8.11
CA PRO A 86 -6.42 15.44 -9.02
C PRO A 86 -6.94 14.91 -10.37
N LEU A 87 -7.53 15.79 -11.16
CA LEU A 87 -8.07 15.43 -12.49
C LEU A 87 -6.99 15.02 -13.50
N SER A 88 -5.76 15.43 -13.26
CA SER A 88 -4.57 15.05 -14.05
C SER A 88 -3.32 15.22 -13.18
N ASN A 89 -2.19 14.70 -13.64
CA ASN A 89 -0.90 14.87 -12.97
C ASN A 89 -0.39 16.33 -12.92
N ALA A 90 -0.99 17.22 -13.70
CA ALA A 90 -0.73 18.67 -13.67
C ALA A 90 -1.87 19.44 -12.98
N GLY A 91 -2.85 18.73 -12.43
CA GLY A 91 -4.01 19.33 -11.75
C GLY A 91 -3.72 19.65 -10.28
N GLN A 92 -4.51 20.55 -9.73
CA GLN A 92 -4.46 20.83 -8.29
C GLN A 92 -5.10 19.68 -7.49
N LEU A 93 -4.56 19.41 -6.30
CA LEU A 93 -5.14 18.45 -5.37
C LEU A 93 -6.56 18.87 -4.95
N PRO A 94 -7.49 17.91 -4.81
CA PRO A 94 -8.87 18.19 -4.42
C PRO A 94 -8.96 18.46 -2.90
N ILE A 95 -8.68 19.70 -2.50
CA ILE A 95 -8.80 20.13 -1.10
C ILE A 95 -10.28 20.30 -0.77
N ILE A 96 -10.71 19.75 0.36
CA ILE A 96 -12.06 19.86 0.90
C ILE A 96 -12.07 20.72 2.17
N VAL A 97 -13.24 21.23 2.54
CA VAL A 97 -13.39 21.88 3.84
C VAL A 97 -13.29 20.81 4.92
N CYS A 98 -12.41 21.04 5.89
CA CYS A 98 -12.20 20.17 7.04
C CYS A 98 -12.75 20.87 8.30
N GLU A 99 -13.55 20.16 9.08
CA GLU A 99 -14.07 20.65 10.37
C GLU A 99 -13.20 20.19 11.54
N ASP A 100 -12.26 19.27 11.30
CA ASP A 100 -11.31 18.78 12.30
C ASP A 100 -10.29 19.89 12.64
N PRO A 101 -10.18 20.33 13.93
CA PRO A 101 -9.29 21.42 14.29
C PRO A 101 -7.83 21.13 13.98
N ILE A 102 -7.13 22.06 13.35
CA ILE A 102 -5.70 21.91 12.99
C ILE A 102 -4.79 21.77 14.22
N ASP A 103 -5.23 22.24 15.36
CA ASP A 103 -4.53 22.19 16.65
C ASP A 103 -5.08 21.09 17.58
N ARG A 104 -5.86 20.17 17.04
CA ARG A 104 -6.43 19.02 17.77
C ARG A 104 -5.31 18.24 18.47
N GLN A 105 -5.50 18.00 19.75
CA GLN A 105 -4.63 17.15 20.56
C GLN A 105 -5.31 15.81 20.82
N SER A 106 -4.56 14.72 20.68
CA SER A 106 -5.03 13.38 20.97
C SER A 106 -4.30 12.81 22.18
N GLU A 107 -5.03 12.62 23.28
CA GLU A 107 -4.51 11.91 24.46
C GLU A 107 -4.22 10.43 24.16
N THR A 108 -4.93 9.86 23.19
CA THR A 108 -4.78 8.48 22.76
C THR A 108 -3.40 8.22 22.17
N LEU A 109 -2.86 9.18 21.37
CA LEU A 109 -1.53 9.05 20.77
C LEU A 109 -0.42 8.83 21.79
N ALA A 110 -0.52 9.42 22.98
CA ALA A 110 0.47 9.25 24.04
C ALA A 110 0.60 7.80 24.53
N ASN A 111 -0.43 6.98 24.31
CA ASN A 111 -0.52 5.61 24.84
C ASN A 111 -0.51 4.52 23.75
N ILE A 112 -0.55 4.89 22.47
CA ILE A 112 -0.59 3.92 21.36
C ILE A 112 0.72 3.14 21.25
N VAL A 113 1.86 3.82 21.38
CA VAL A 113 3.18 3.18 21.29
C VAL A 113 3.57 2.64 22.66
N PRO A 114 3.70 1.31 22.83
CA PRO A 114 4.07 0.73 24.10
C PRO A 114 5.48 1.13 24.54
N GLU A 115 5.69 1.36 25.85
CA GLU A 115 7.02 1.58 26.42
C GLU A 115 7.95 0.37 26.22
N ASN A 116 7.38 -0.84 26.29
CA ASN A 116 8.15 -2.05 26.02
C ASN A 116 8.42 -2.18 24.50
N PRO A 117 9.69 -2.11 24.07
CA PRO A 117 10.03 -2.15 22.64
C PRO A 117 9.71 -3.47 21.95
N ASN A 118 9.46 -4.53 22.70
CA ASN A 118 9.10 -5.85 22.16
C ASN A 118 7.59 -6.08 22.09
N MET A 119 6.79 -5.17 22.62
CA MET A 119 5.34 -5.28 22.54
C MET A 119 4.86 -4.69 21.20
N PRO A 120 4.17 -5.49 20.36
CA PRO A 120 3.61 -4.99 19.10
C PRO A 120 2.39 -4.09 19.37
N TYR A 121 2.10 -3.20 18.41
CA TYR A 121 0.89 -2.36 18.39
C TYR A 121 0.44 -2.18 16.94
N ASP A 122 -0.82 -1.81 16.77
CA ASP A 122 -1.37 -1.52 15.44
C ASP A 122 -1.10 -0.07 15.05
N MET A 123 -0.26 0.12 14.03
CA MET A 123 0.07 1.45 13.50
C MET A 123 -1.16 2.15 12.91
N LYS A 124 -2.19 1.42 12.51
CA LYS A 124 -3.43 2.02 12.00
C LYS A 124 -4.11 2.91 13.05
N HIS A 125 -4.03 2.56 14.33
CA HIS A 125 -4.57 3.41 15.39
C HIS A 125 -3.86 4.78 15.42
N ALA A 126 -2.53 4.79 15.26
CA ALA A 126 -1.80 6.06 15.18
C ALA A 126 -2.15 6.86 13.91
N ILE A 127 -2.31 6.18 12.78
CA ILE A 127 -2.73 6.82 11.52
C ILE A 127 -4.09 7.50 11.72
N LEU A 128 -5.09 6.78 12.23
CA LEU A 128 -6.45 7.28 12.41
C LEU A 128 -6.54 8.47 13.38
N GLU A 129 -5.66 8.53 14.37
CA GLU A 129 -5.59 9.66 15.31
C GLU A 129 -4.92 10.91 14.71
N ILE A 130 -4.13 10.77 13.64
CA ILE A 130 -3.40 11.88 13.01
C ILE A 130 -4.21 12.51 11.88
N ILE A 131 -4.95 11.71 11.12
CA ILE A 131 -5.66 12.14 9.91
C ILE A 131 -7.02 12.75 10.22
N ASP A 132 -7.55 13.52 9.27
CA ASP A 132 -8.88 14.13 9.36
C ASP A 132 -9.97 13.05 9.39
N ASP A 133 -10.98 13.24 10.26
CA ASP A 133 -12.20 12.42 10.35
C ASP A 133 -11.95 10.92 10.46
N GLN A 134 -10.72 10.49 10.76
CA GLN A 134 -10.30 9.09 10.77
C GLN A 134 -10.55 8.39 9.42
N GLU A 135 -10.65 9.15 8.33
CA GLU A 135 -10.89 8.60 6.99
C GLU A 135 -9.59 8.12 6.34
N PHE A 136 -9.35 6.82 6.38
CA PHE A 136 -8.22 6.18 5.73
C PHE A 136 -8.67 5.27 4.57
N PHE A 137 -8.11 5.49 3.38
CA PHE A 137 -8.33 4.63 2.22
C PHE A 137 -7.08 3.78 1.97
N GLU A 138 -7.06 2.59 2.59
CA GLU A 138 -5.92 1.69 2.49
C GLU A 138 -5.86 1.01 1.12
N ILE A 139 -4.68 0.98 0.52
CA ILE A 139 -4.36 0.27 -0.73
C ILE A 139 -3.59 -1.01 -0.37
N HIS A 140 -3.91 -2.13 -1.02
CA HIS A 140 -3.29 -3.43 -0.72
C HIS A 140 -3.43 -3.87 0.75
N ALA A 141 -4.60 -3.68 1.34
CA ALA A 141 -4.85 -4.01 2.74
C ALA A 141 -4.53 -5.48 3.08
N ASP A 142 -4.69 -6.39 2.12
CA ASP A 142 -4.43 -7.82 2.29
C ASP A 142 -3.03 -8.27 1.87
N TYR A 143 -2.29 -7.44 1.10
CA TYR A 143 -0.96 -7.76 0.60
C TYR A 143 0.14 -7.09 1.40
N ALA A 144 1.25 -7.82 1.67
CA ALA A 144 2.41 -7.30 2.38
C ALA A 144 2.01 -6.45 3.60
N LYS A 145 1.29 -7.07 4.54
CA LYS A 145 0.65 -6.40 5.68
C LYS A 145 1.65 -5.79 6.69
N ASN A 146 2.93 -6.11 6.59
CA ASN A 146 4.03 -5.52 7.35
C ASN A 146 4.32 -4.05 6.96
N ILE A 147 3.72 -3.56 5.86
CA ILE A 147 3.69 -2.14 5.49
C ILE A 147 2.27 -1.72 5.11
N ILE A 148 1.88 -0.54 5.55
CA ILE A 148 0.59 0.10 5.27
C ILE A 148 0.83 1.20 4.26
N VAL A 149 0.03 1.25 3.20
CA VAL A 149 -0.01 2.37 2.25
C VAL A 149 -1.46 2.75 1.97
N GLY A 150 -1.74 4.02 1.78
CA GLY A 150 -3.09 4.48 1.49
C GLY A 150 -3.20 5.99 1.45
N PHE A 151 -4.40 6.47 1.18
CA PHE A 151 -4.72 7.88 1.11
C PHE A 151 -5.51 8.34 2.34
N ALA A 152 -5.22 9.54 2.78
CA ALA A 152 -5.91 10.23 3.87
C ALA A 152 -5.97 11.73 3.59
N ARG A 153 -6.46 12.51 4.55
CA ARG A 153 -6.39 13.97 4.51
C ARG A 153 -5.80 14.53 5.79
N ILE A 154 -5.13 15.67 5.66
CA ILE A 154 -4.77 16.53 6.78
C ILE A 154 -5.15 17.96 6.39
N ASN A 155 -5.98 18.59 7.22
CA ASN A 155 -6.57 19.90 6.97
C ASN A 155 -7.23 19.99 5.57
N GLY A 156 -7.99 18.96 5.22
CA GLY A 156 -8.70 18.81 3.96
C GLY A 156 -7.84 18.44 2.75
N MET A 157 -6.52 18.50 2.87
CA MET A 157 -5.57 18.21 1.79
C MET A 157 -5.29 16.71 1.68
N PRO A 158 -5.42 16.10 0.49
CA PRO A 158 -5.02 14.71 0.27
C PRO A 158 -3.54 14.49 0.54
N ILE A 159 -3.23 13.39 1.26
CA ILE A 159 -1.87 12.91 1.51
C ILE A 159 -1.78 11.41 1.27
N GLY A 160 -0.59 10.94 0.91
CA GLY A 160 -0.23 9.53 0.96
C GLY A 160 0.34 9.16 2.33
N ILE A 161 -0.06 8.02 2.85
CA ILE A 161 0.51 7.41 4.06
C ILE A 161 1.38 6.23 3.65
N VAL A 162 2.59 6.16 4.20
CA VAL A 162 3.46 4.97 4.15
C VAL A 162 3.91 4.65 5.57
N ALA A 163 3.55 3.50 6.11
CA ALA A 163 3.82 3.19 7.51
C ALA A 163 4.24 1.74 7.72
N ASN A 164 5.20 1.50 8.62
CA ASN A 164 5.47 0.13 9.08
C ASN A 164 4.32 -0.37 9.94
N GLN A 165 4.04 -1.69 9.89
CA GLN A 165 3.04 -2.33 10.75
C GLN A 165 3.70 -3.28 11.76
N PRO A 166 3.94 -2.83 13.00
CA PRO A 166 4.62 -3.63 14.03
C PRO A 166 3.91 -4.93 14.40
N LEU A 167 2.59 -5.05 14.20
CA LEU A 167 1.85 -6.29 14.41
C LEU A 167 2.27 -7.41 13.45
N VAL A 168 2.81 -7.06 12.29
CA VAL A 168 3.17 -8.03 11.24
C VAL A 168 4.66 -8.00 11.01
N LEU A 169 5.33 -9.12 11.21
CA LEU A 169 6.79 -9.26 11.06
C LEU A 169 7.57 -8.18 11.85
N ALA A 170 7.03 -7.71 12.98
CA ALA A 170 7.57 -6.61 13.79
C ALA A 170 7.86 -5.32 13.00
N GLY A 171 7.21 -5.10 11.85
CA GLY A 171 7.45 -3.97 10.97
C GLY A 171 8.68 -4.11 10.07
N CYS A 172 9.34 -5.29 10.02
CA CYS A 172 10.46 -5.54 9.11
C CYS A 172 10.03 -5.36 7.65
N LEU A 173 10.96 -4.85 6.83
CA LEU A 173 10.76 -4.79 5.38
C LEU A 173 11.19 -6.10 4.71
N ASP A 174 10.42 -6.55 3.73
CA ASP A 174 10.69 -7.69 2.87
C ASP A 174 10.57 -7.30 1.38
N CYS A 175 10.76 -8.26 0.47
CA CYS A 175 10.63 -8.00 -0.96
C CYS A 175 9.27 -7.41 -1.34
N ASN A 176 8.20 -7.93 -0.74
CA ASN A 176 6.83 -7.56 -1.10
C ASN A 176 6.46 -6.17 -0.54
N SER A 177 6.79 -5.89 0.71
CA SER A 177 6.56 -4.58 1.33
C SER A 177 7.37 -3.48 0.64
N SER A 178 8.62 -3.77 0.24
CA SER A 178 9.45 -2.84 -0.52
C SER A 178 8.83 -2.50 -1.89
N ARG A 179 8.30 -3.50 -2.60
CA ARG A 179 7.60 -3.30 -3.89
C ARG A 179 6.30 -2.50 -3.73
N LYS A 180 5.49 -2.86 -2.72
CA LYS A 180 4.23 -2.18 -2.40
C LYS A 180 4.47 -0.70 -2.11
N ALA A 181 5.38 -0.39 -1.20
CA ALA A 181 5.69 1.00 -0.83
C ALA A 181 6.32 1.78 -1.98
N ALA A 182 7.31 1.22 -2.69
CA ALA A 182 7.96 1.91 -3.80
C ALA A 182 6.98 2.32 -4.91
N ARG A 183 6.04 1.42 -5.28
CA ARG A 183 5.00 1.71 -6.26
C ARG A 183 4.10 2.86 -5.78
N PHE A 184 3.68 2.83 -4.51
CA PHE A 184 2.79 3.83 -3.94
C PHE A 184 3.47 5.21 -3.85
N VAL A 185 4.73 5.27 -3.42
CA VAL A 185 5.51 6.52 -3.37
C VAL A 185 5.62 7.15 -4.76
N ARG A 186 5.95 6.37 -5.78
CA ARG A 186 6.02 6.87 -7.16
C ARG A 186 4.68 7.34 -7.71
N PHE A 187 3.59 6.69 -7.32
CA PHE A 187 2.26 7.17 -7.65
C PHE A 187 1.99 8.53 -7.02
N CYS A 188 2.26 8.69 -5.72
CA CYS A 188 2.09 9.97 -5.05
C CYS A 188 2.91 11.07 -5.71
N ASP A 189 4.18 10.80 -6.05
CA ASP A 189 5.05 11.75 -6.74
C ASP A 189 4.49 12.15 -8.12
N ALA A 190 3.96 11.20 -8.88
CA ALA A 190 3.39 11.46 -10.20
C ALA A 190 2.15 12.37 -10.19
N PHE A 191 1.47 12.46 -9.05
CA PHE A 191 0.24 13.26 -8.87
C PHE A 191 0.38 14.39 -7.84
N ASP A 192 1.60 14.74 -7.47
CA ASP A 192 1.92 15.81 -6.51
C ASP A 192 1.26 15.64 -5.12
N ILE A 193 1.03 14.40 -4.70
CA ILE A 193 0.42 14.07 -3.40
C ILE A 193 1.51 13.99 -2.33
N PRO A 194 1.53 14.88 -1.32
CA PRO A 194 2.50 14.83 -0.22
C PRO A 194 2.45 13.51 0.54
N ILE A 195 3.57 13.08 1.11
CA ILE A 195 3.65 11.82 1.85
C ILE A 195 3.98 12.07 3.32
N LEU A 196 3.19 11.43 4.21
CA LEU A 196 3.53 11.22 5.61
C LEU A 196 4.00 9.78 5.80
N THR A 197 5.25 9.63 6.28
CA THR A 197 5.83 8.32 6.59
C THR A 197 5.88 8.10 8.09
N LEU A 198 5.31 6.98 8.59
CA LEU A 198 5.39 6.58 9.99
C LEU A 198 6.36 5.40 10.12
N VAL A 199 7.42 5.57 10.90
CA VAL A 199 8.53 4.62 10.98
C VAL A 199 8.55 3.91 12.33
N ASP A 200 8.41 2.60 12.29
CA ASP A 200 8.79 1.67 13.35
C ASP A 200 9.38 0.41 12.71
N VAL A 201 10.65 0.47 12.34
CA VAL A 201 11.33 -0.56 11.54
C VAL A 201 12.59 -1.05 12.22
N PRO A 202 12.67 -2.34 12.59
CA PRO A 202 13.88 -2.93 13.18
C PRO A 202 14.95 -3.32 12.15
N GLY A 203 14.57 -3.49 10.87
CA GLY A 203 15.48 -3.92 9.82
C GLY A 203 14.77 -4.49 8.61
N PHE A 204 15.53 -4.97 7.65
CA PHE A 204 15.05 -5.86 6.60
C PHE A 204 14.89 -7.28 7.13
N MET A 205 13.91 -8.03 6.58
CA MET A 205 13.69 -9.42 6.93
C MET A 205 14.88 -10.26 6.48
N PRO A 206 15.57 -10.96 7.40
CA PRO A 206 16.71 -11.82 7.03
C PRO A 206 16.25 -13.17 6.48
N GLY A 207 17.15 -13.84 5.79
CA GLY A 207 16.98 -15.23 5.39
C GLY A 207 17.11 -15.50 3.90
N LEU A 208 17.41 -16.77 3.56
CA LEU A 208 17.68 -17.21 2.20
C LEU A 208 16.54 -16.84 1.22
N ALA A 209 15.29 -16.98 1.64
CA ALA A 209 14.14 -16.68 0.81
C ALA A 209 14.09 -15.20 0.39
N GLN A 210 14.51 -14.29 1.26
CA GLN A 210 14.58 -12.86 0.94
C GLN A 210 15.76 -12.55 0.01
N GLU A 211 16.93 -13.15 0.27
CA GLU A 211 18.11 -12.97 -0.57
C GLU A 211 17.87 -13.51 -2.00
N THR A 212 17.36 -14.73 -2.10
CA THR A 212 17.00 -15.34 -3.40
C THR A 212 15.82 -14.66 -4.09
N GLY A 213 14.91 -14.07 -3.30
CA GLY A 213 13.82 -13.23 -3.78
C GLY A 213 14.25 -11.84 -4.26
N GLY A 214 15.52 -11.47 -4.05
CA GLY A 214 16.09 -10.21 -4.54
C GLY A 214 15.84 -9.01 -3.63
N ILE A 215 15.88 -9.20 -2.31
CA ILE A 215 15.65 -8.13 -1.32
C ILE A 215 16.54 -6.90 -1.56
N ILE A 216 17.78 -7.08 -2.00
CA ILE A 216 18.69 -5.98 -2.34
C ILE A 216 18.08 -5.11 -3.44
N SER A 217 17.59 -5.74 -4.51
CA SER A 217 16.98 -5.02 -5.65
C SER A 217 15.66 -4.35 -5.24
N HIS A 218 14.84 -5.02 -4.45
CA HIS A 218 13.54 -4.48 -4.04
C HIS A 218 13.69 -3.37 -2.98
N GLY A 219 14.60 -3.52 -2.04
CA GLY A 219 14.95 -2.44 -1.08
C GLY A 219 15.53 -1.22 -1.79
N ALA A 220 16.41 -1.43 -2.77
CA ALA A 220 16.95 -0.35 -3.59
C ALA A 220 15.87 0.40 -4.39
N LYS A 221 14.82 -0.28 -4.86
CA LYS A 221 13.68 0.38 -5.52
C LYS A 221 12.90 1.30 -4.57
N LEU A 222 12.73 0.89 -3.31
CA LEU A 222 12.08 1.73 -2.31
C LEU A 222 12.94 2.95 -1.97
N LEU A 223 14.24 2.74 -1.76
CA LEU A 223 15.21 3.81 -1.56
C LEU A 223 15.15 4.82 -2.72
N PHE A 224 15.19 4.33 -3.95
CA PHE A 224 15.18 5.16 -5.15
C PHE A 224 13.86 5.93 -5.29
N ALA A 225 12.72 5.31 -5.02
CA ALA A 225 11.41 5.96 -5.07
C ALA A 225 11.35 7.19 -4.15
N PHE A 226 11.81 7.06 -2.91
CA PHE A 226 11.88 8.21 -1.99
C PHE A 226 12.96 9.24 -2.36
N ALA A 227 14.08 8.79 -2.95
CA ALA A 227 15.15 9.68 -3.37
C ALA A 227 14.79 10.56 -4.57
N GLU A 228 14.07 9.96 -5.56
CA GLU A 228 13.63 10.70 -6.76
C GLU A 228 12.40 11.57 -6.51
N ALA A 229 11.56 11.22 -5.52
CA ALA A 229 10.32 11.93 -5.24
C ALA A 229 10.57 13.41 -4.91
N THR A 230 9.88 14.29 -5.64
CA THR A 230 9.97 15.75 -5.54
C THR A 230 8.94 16.38 -4.63
N ILE A 231 7.90 15.64 -4.27
CA ILE A 231 6.81 16.05 -3.39
C ILE A 231 7.29 16.28 -1.95
N PRO A 232 6.54 17.07 -1.15
CA PRO A 232 6.78 17.19 0.27
C PRO A 232 6.71 15.81 0.96
N LYS A 233 7.72 15.53 1.77
CA LYS A 233 7.83 14.30 2.57
C LYS A 233 8.03 14.68 4.03
N VAL A 234 7.21 14.12 4.91
CA VAL A 234 7.34 14.27 6.36
C VAL A 234 7.50 12.89 6.97
N THR A 235 8.47 12.71 7.84
CA THR A 235 8.75 11.44 8.49
C THR A 235 8.57 11.56 9.99
N LEU A 236 7.68 10.73 10.54
CA LEU A 236 7.47 10.56 11.96
C LEU A 236 8.07 9.23 12.42
N ILE A 237 9.11 9.27 13.23
CA ILE A 237 9.67 8.08 13.88
C ILE A 237 8.88 7.82 15.15
N THR A 238 8.10 6.74 15.17
CA THR A 238 7.27 6.40 16.32
C THR A 238 8.05 5.61 17.37
N ARG A 239 8.97 4.73 16.96
CA ARG A 239 9.77 3.93 17.89
C ARG A 239 11.12 3.51 17.31
N LYS A 240 11.19 2.43 16.51
CA LYS A 240 12.42 1.87 15.94
C LYS A 240 12.72 2.46 14.58
N ALA A 241 13.99 2.80 14.33
CA ALA A 241 14.46 3.32 13.05
C ALA A 241 15.91 2.87 12.84
N TYR A 242 16.12 1.61 12.43
CA TYR A 242 17.43 0.99 12.45
C TYR A 242 17.97 0.66 11.06
N GLY A 243 19.25 0.98 10.87
CA GLY A 243 20.07 0.57 9.73
C GLY A 243 19.49 0.98 8.37
N GLY A 244 19.81 0.19 7.35
CA GLY A 244 19.37 0.45 5.97
C GLY A 244 17.85 0.43 5.77
N ALA A 245 17.10 -0.23 6.66
CA ALA A 245 15.64 -0.20 6.60
C ALA A 245 15.07 1.19 6.99
N TYR A 246 15.69 1.89 7.93
CA TYR A 246 15.37 3.29 8.19
C TYR A 246 15.73 4.17 6.99
N ASP A 247 16.90 3.94 6.38
CA ASP A 247 17.33 4.75 5.24
C ASP A 247 16.30 4.74 4.10
N VAL A 248 15.71 3.57 3.80
CA VAL A 248 14.72 3.43 2.72
C VAL A 248 13.31 3.92 3.08
N MET A 249 13.04 4.25 4.36
CA MET A 249 11.75 4.74 4.84
C MET A 249 11.74 6.27 4.98
N ALA A 250 12.05 6.98 3.89
CA ALA A 250 12.08 8.44 3.85
C ALA A 250 12.92 9.06 4.97
N SER A 251 14.12 8.56 5.20
CA SER A 251 15.04 9.14 6.17
C SER A 251 15.43 10.59 5.82
N LYS A 252 15.97 11.33 6.79
CA LYS A 252 16.47 12.69 6.57
C LYS A 252 17.48 12.79 5.42
N HIS A 253 18.23 11.72 5.13
CA HIS A 253 19.16 11.66 4.00
C HIS A 253 18.44 11.70 2.65
N LEU A 254 17.18 11.30 2.61
CA LEU A 254 16.29 11.34 1.46
C LEU A 254 15.35 12.56 1.50
N ARG A 255 15.65 13.55 2.35
CA ARG A 255 14.85 14.77 2.53
C ARG A 255 13.43 14.48 3.05
N GLY A 256 13.29 13.44 3.86
CA GLY A 256 12.09 13.15 4.63
C GLY A 256 12.04 13.86 5.96
#